data_63617f6ed368d080e9d4bd04ff87ba8c
#
_entry.id   63617f6ed368d080e9d4bd04ff87ba8c
#
_cell.length_a   1.000
_cell.length_b   1.000
_cell.length_c   1.000
_cell.angle_alpha   90.00
_cell.angle_beta   90.00
_cell.angle_gamma   90.00
#
_symmetry.space_group_name_H-M   'P 1'
#
loop_
_entity.id
_entity.type
_entity.pdbx_description
1 polymer ?
#
loop_
_entity_poly.entity_id
_entity_poly.type
_entity_poly.pdbx_seq_one_letter_code
_entity_poly.pdbx_strand_id
1 'polypeptide(L)'
;TILVSFSDYKIIDKELAHHLVDIGEIVFFLLGAMTIVELVDSHQGFRLITDKIKTTNAVKLLWILSTITFFFSAVLDNLTTAIVMAALLQKLIKSREQLLFFAGIMILAANAGGAWSPIGDITTIMLWVGGQISLNIIPAIIIPSAVCIIVPLIYVSFKYRGQNIKRPKNAKEEKTRDVIPYERNIIFTLGVLGLLFVPVFKTITHLPPYMGMLFSLGFLWVVTEIIHKGKDHVHKHSLTVPGALSKIEASTVFFFLGILLAVGSLQSGGILNSLATILDDLIGNIYLINIFIGFLSAILDNVPLVAGAMGMYEITSTGPYAIDGEFWEFLAYCAGTGGSLLVIGSAAGVAVMGILKINFIWYIKKISFLALIGYLAGAATYILL
;
A
#
# COMPACT_ATOMS: atom_id res chain seq x y z
N THR A 1 17.61 -23.93 -10.19
CA THR A 1 18.15 -22.86 -11.06
C THR A 1 19.58 -22.53 -10.69
N ILE A 2 19.92 -22.38 -9.43
CA ILE A 2 21.30 -22.17 -8.95
C ILE A 2 22.23 -23.30 -9.40
N LEU A 3 21.75 -24.54 -9.48
CA LEU A 3 22.53 -25.70 -9.90
C LEU A 3 22.79 -25.77 -11.42
N VAL A 4 22.00 -25.14 -12.26
CA VAL A 4 22.17 -25.15 -13.72
C VAL A 4 23.12 -24.06 -14.20
N SER A 5 23.32 -23.00 -13.42
CA SER A 5 24.07 -21.77 -13.79
C SER A 5 25.55 -21.82 -13.40
N PHE A 6 26.07 -22.89 -12.82
CA PHE A 6 27.49 -22.96 -12.41
C PHE A 6 28.49 -22.92 -13.57
N SER A 7 28.03 -22.95 -14.84
CA SER A 7 28.91 -22.96 -16.00
C SER A 7 29.31 -21.58 -16.56
N ASP A 8 28.62 -20.48 -16.15
CA ASP A 8 28.90 -19.15 -16.70
C ASP A 8 28.88 -18.04 -15.64
N TYR A 9 29.90 -18.03 -14.79
CA TYR A 9 30.08 -17.10 -13.68
C TYR A 9 29.98 -15.59 -14.05
N LYS A 10 30.41 -15.25 -15.28
CA LYS A 10 30.41 -13.86 -15.77
C LYS A 10 29.02 -13.34 -16.14
N ILE A 11 28.14 -14.22 -16.61
CA ILE A 11 26.74 -13.84 -16.94
C ILE A 11 25.97 -13.63 -15.65
N ILE A 12 26.14 -14.51 -14.66
CA ILE A 12 25.50 -14.42 -13.34
C ILE A 12 25.86 -13.12 -12.62
N ASP A 13 27.15 -12.76 -12.60
CA ASP A 13 27.60 -11.52 -11.95
C ASP A 13 26.97 -10.28 -12.58
N LYS A 14 26.84 -10.24 -13.91
CA LYS A 14 26.32 -9.09 -14.62
C LYS A 14 24.80 -8.94 -14.47
N GLU A 15 24.05 -10.04 -14.57
CA GLU A 15 22.60 -10.07 -14.36
C GLU A 15 22.24 -9.79 -12.89
N LEU A 16 22.97 -10.41 -11.94
CA LEU A 16 22.75 -10.18 -10.52
C LEU A 16 23.03 -8.72 -10.15
N ALA A 17 24.09 -8.11 -10.68
CA ALA A 17 24.40 -6.71 -10.45
C ALA A 17 23.28 -5.79 -10.99
N HIS A 18 22.71 -6.11 -12.16
CA HIS A 18 21.59 -5.35 -12.73
C HIS A 18 20.35 -5.45 -11.85
N HIS A 19 19.95 -6.65 -11.49
CA HIS A 19 18.82 -6.86 -10.58
C HIS A 19 19.01 -6.16 -9.22
N LEU A 20 20.24 -6.17 -8.67
CA LEU A 20 20.53 -5.47 -7.41
C LEU A 20 20.36 -3.95 -7.51
N VAL A 21 20.66 -3.34 -8.67
CA VAL A 21 20.42 -1.90 -8.88
C VAL A 21 18.92 -1.61 -8.88
N ASP A 22 18.14 -2.35 -9.67
CA ASP A 22 16.70 -2.16 -9.77
C ASP A 22 15.99 -2.38 -8.42
N ILE A 23 16.39 -3.45 -7.72
CA ILE A 23 15.88 -3.75 -6.37
C ILE A 23 16.28 -2.67 -5.38
N GLY A 24 17.53 -2.16 -5.48
CA GLY A 24 18.03 -1.07 -4.66
C GLY A 24 17.18 0.19 -4.77
N GLU A 25 16.76 0.56 -5.98
CA GLU A 25 15.87 1.71 -6.20
C GLU A 25 14.55 1.57 -5.44
N ILE A 26 13.93 0.39 -5.52
CA ILE A 26 12.68 0.10 -4.80
C ILE A 26 12.89 0.15 -3.29
N VAL A 27 13.95 -0.48 -2.78
CA VAL A 27 14.25 -0.52 -1.34
C VAL A 27 14.53 0.88 -0.77
N PHE A 28 15.32 1.70 -1.46
CA PHE A 28 15.58 3.08 -1.03
C PHE A 28 14.32 3.95 -1.09
N PHE A 29 13.48 3.75 -2.10
CA PHE A 29 12.19 4.42 -2.17
C PHE A 29 11.32 4.07 -0.95
N LEU A 30 11.15 2.77 -0.67
CA LEU A 30 10.36 2.29 0.45
C LEU A 30 10.88 2.80 1.80
N LEU A 31 12.20 2.73 2.04
CA LEU A 31 12.81 3.25 3.28
C LEU A 31 12.55 4.74 3.47
N GLY A 32 12.67 5.52 2.38
CA GLY A 32 12.39 6.95 2.41
C GLY A 32 10.92 7.24 2.73
N ALA A 33 10.00 6.58 2.03
CA ALA A 33 8.56 6.74 2.23
C ALA A 33 8.14 6.34 3.66
N MET A 34 8.52 5.14 4.11
CA MET A 34 8.23 4.66 5.46
C MET A 34 8.77 5.60 6.55
N THR A 35 9.96 6.18 6.33
CA THR A 35 10.57 7.13 7.29
C THR A 35 9.77 8.43 7.36
N ILE A 36 9.35 8.99 6.22
CA ILE A 36 8.51 10.20 6.19
C ILE A 36 7.19 9.96 6.91
N VAL A 37 6.55 8.83 6.63
CA VAL A 37 5.26 8.48 7.24
C VAL A 37 5.40 8.26 8.74
N GLU A 38 6.44 7.55 9.20
CA GLU A 38 6.72 7.35 10.62
C GLU A 38 7.01 8.68 11.35
N LEU A 39 7.69 9.62 10.69
CA LEU A 39 7.88 10.98 11.24
C LEU A 39 6.54 11.71 11.42
N VAL A 40 5.65 11.61 10.42
CA VAL A 40 4.30 12.20 10.51
C VAL A 40 3.51 11.56 11.65
N ASP A 41 3.57 10.24 11.81
CA ASP A 41 2.88 9.54 12.90
C ASP A 41 3.46 9.86 14.26
N SER A 42 4.78 9.87 14.39
CA SER A 42 5.49 10.25 15.63
C SER A 42 5.10 11.65 16.11
N HIS A 43 4.79 12.57 15.19
CA HIS A 43 4.28 13.92 15.49
C HIS A 43 2.76 13.97 15.61
N GLN A 44 2.07 12.84 15.63
CA GLN A 44 0.60 12.76 15.70
C GLN A 44 -0.10 13.53 14.55
N GLY A 45 0.54 13.59 13.38
CA GLY A 45 0.03 14.33 12.22
C GLY A 45 -1.37 13.91 11.81
N PHE A 46 -1.68 12.62 11.87
CA PHE A 46 -2.99 12.06 11.49
C PHE A 46 -4.15 12.53 12.39
N ARG A 47 -3.86 13.02 13.61
CA ARG A 47 -4.90 13.62 14.50
C ARG A 47 -5.53 14.86 13.91
N LEU A 48 -4.87 15.58 13.02
CA LEU A 48 -5.45 16.72 12.30
C LEU A 48 -6.77 16.39 11.60
N ILE A 49 -6.90 15.15 11.17
CA ILE A 49 -8.07 14.66 10.44
C ILE A 49 -8.97 13.87 11.37
N THR A 50 -8.40 12.96 12.15
CA THR A 50 -9.15 12.03 12.99
C THR A 50 -9.90 12.71 14.13
N ASP A 51 -9.36 13.79 14.71
CA ASP A 51 -10.01 14.55 15.78
C ASP A 51 -11.29 15.31 15.31
N LYS A 52 -11.43 15.53 14.00
CA LYS A 52 -12.62 16.13 13.39
C LYS A 52 -13.82 15.19 13.29
N ILE A 53 -13.61 13.89 13.47
CA ILE A 53 -14.64 12.86 13.32
C ILE A 53 -15.48 12.78 14.59
N LYS A 54 -16.63 13.45 14.61
CA LYS A 54 -17.53 13.53 15.80
C LYS A 54 -18.79 12.69 15.68
N THR A 55 -19.13 12.17 14.49
CA THR A 55 -20.38 11.44 14.26
C THR A 55 -20.45 10.14 15.06
N THR A 56 -21.65 9.79 15.53
CA THR A 56 -21.96 8.50 16.16
C THR A 56 -22.86 7.63 15.29
N ASN A 57 -23.41 8.16 14.19
CA ASN A 57 -24.17 7.37 13.24
C ASN A 57 -23.26 6.38 12.53
N ALA A 58 -23.59 5.09 12.62
CA ALA A 58 -22.73 4.01 12.12
C ALA A 58 -22.48 4.10 10.60
N VAL A 59 -23.51 4.35 9.82
CA VAL A 59 -23.38 4.46 8.36
C VAL A 59 -22.54 5.68 7.98
N LYS A 60 -22.84 6.85 8.58
CA LYS A 60 -22.08 8.06 8.29
C LYS A 60 -20.60 7.92 8.68
N LEU A 61 -20.34 7.30 9.83
CA LEU A 61 -18.97 7.03 10.30
C LEU A 61 -18.26 6.09 9.32
N LEU A 62 -18.90 5.02 8.88
CA LEU A 62 -18.34 4.05 7.94
C LEU A 62 -17.91 4.73 6.62
N TRP A 63 -18.80 5.54 6.02
CA TRP A 63 -18.48 6.26 4.78
C TRP A 63 -17.34 7.25 4.96
N ILE A 64 -17.33 8.03 6.04
CA ILE A 64 -16.25 8.99 6.32
C ILE A 64 -14.91 8.26 6.46
N LEU A 65 -14.88 7.19 7.27
CA LEU A 65 -13.65 6.45 7.49
C LEU A 65 -13.17 5.76 6.22
N SER A 66 -14.05 5.14 5.44
CA SER A 66 -13.68 4.49 4.18
C SER A 66 -13.15 5.48 3.15
N THR A 67 -13.78 6.65 3.03
CA THR A 67 -13.31 7.71 2.12
C THR A 67 -11.94 8.24 2.55
N ILE A 68 -11.75 8.51 3.83
CA ILE A 68 -10.45 8.94 4.36
C ILE A 68 -9.40 7.86 4.10
N THR A 69 -9.70 6.60 4.41
CA THR A 69 -8.79 5.47 4.19
C THR A 69 -8.40 5.34 2.72
N PHE A 70 -9.36 5.42 1.82
CA PHE A 70 -9.15 5.32 0.38
C PHE A 70 -8.17 6.38 -0.15
N PHE A 71 -8.37 7.65 0.23
CA PHE A 71 -7.46 8.71 -0.21
C PHE A 71 -6.13 8.74 0.56
N PHE A 72 -6.12 8.35 1.82
CA PHE A 72 -4.87 8.26 2.59
C PHE A 72 -3.96 7.19 2.03
N SER A 73 -4.51 6.04 1.71
CA SER A 73 -3.74 4.93 1.15
C SER A 73 -3.07 5.28 -0.18
N ALA A 74 -3.69 6.14 -0.97
CA ALA A 74 -3.09 6.62 -2.21
C ALA A 74 -1.83 7.48 -2.02
N VAL A 75 -1.60 8.00 -0.81
CA VAL A 75 -0.47 8.92 -0.50
C VAL A 75 0.51 8.32 0.50
N LEU A 76 0.01 7.54 1.47
CA LEU A 76 0.78 7.07 2.63
C LEU A 76 1.18 5.59 2.55
N ASP A 77 0.73 4.86 1.58
CA ASP A 77 0.64 3.41 1.44
C ASP A 77 -0.51 2.73 2.21
N ASN A 78 -0.84 1.51 1.75
CA ASN A 78 -1.97 0.74 2.29
C ASN A 78 -1.68 0.20 3.71
N LEU A 79 -0.46 -0.24 3.98
CA LEU A 79 -0.06 -0.81 5.28
C LEU A 79 -0.14 0.24 6.38
N THR A 80 0.53 1.38 6.20
CA THR A 80 0.55 2.47 7.18
C THR A 80 -0.86 3.01 7.41
N THR A 81 -1.60 3.25 6.33
CA THR A 81 -2.99 3.71 6.41
C THR A 81 -3.85 2.76 7.21
N ALA A 82 -3.74 1.45 6.98
CA ALA A 82 -4.50 0.44 7.69
C ALA A 82 -4.17 0.40 9.20
N ILE A 83 -2.90 0.53 9.57
CA ILE A 83 -2.44 0.60 10.97
C ILE A 83 -3.03 1.82 11.67
N VAL A 84 -2.91 3.00 11.06
CA VAL A 84 -3.46 4.27 11.60
C VAL A 84 -4.97 4.17 11.78
N MET A 85 -5.68 3.64 10.79
CA MET A 85 -7.12 3.47 10.86
C MET A 85 -7.54 2.42 11.89
N ALA A 86 -6.80 1.34 12.08
CA ALA A 86 -7.06 0.35 13.13
C ALA A 86 -6.94 0.99 14.54
N ALA A 87 -5.90 1.77 14.77
CA ALA A 87 -5.71 2.53 16.01
C ALA A 87 -6.84 3.54 16.24
N LEU A 88 -7.27 4.24 15.20
CA LEU A 88 -8.40 5.17 15.27
C LEU A 88 -9.70 4.45 15.60
N LEU A 89 -10.00 3.32 14.95
CA LEU A 89 -11.20 2.54 15.21
C LEU A 89 -11.31 2.10 16.67
N GLN A 90 -10.20 1.71 17.31
CA GLN A 90 -10.16 1.36 18.74
C GLN A 90 -10.59 2.53 19.64
N LYS A 91 -10.29 3.77 19.25
CA LYS A 91 -10.69 4.99 19.99
C LYS A 91 -12.15 5.38 19.73
N LEU A 92 -12.69 5.02 18.57
CA LEU A 92 -14.05 5.43 18.17
C LEU A 92 -15.12 4.40 18.52
N ILE A 93 -14.81 3.09 18.52
CA ILE A 93 -15.80 2.01 18.55
C ILE A 93 -15.58 1.12 19.78
N LYS A 94 -16.58 1.06 20.68
CA LYS A 94 -16.54 0.23 21.89
C LYS A 94 -16.92 -1.24 21.59
N SER A 95 -17.89 -1.45 20.70
CA SER A 95 -18.38 -2.80 20.38
C SER A 95 -17.35 -3.57 19.59
N ARG A 96 -16.91 -4.71 20.11
CA ARG A 96 -15.91 -5.58 19.46
C ARG A 96 -16.36 -6.04 18.09
N GLU A 97 -17.62 -6.43 17.92
CA GLU A 97 -18.15 -6.89 16.65
C GLU A 97 -18.15 -5.77 15.58
N GLN A 98 -18.63 -4.58 15.98
CA GLN A 98 -18.61 -3.42 15.09
C GLN A 98 -17.17 -2.99 14.75
N LEU A 99 -16.27 -3.00 15.74
CA LEU A 99 -14.85 -2.69 15.54
C LEU A 99 -14.22 -3.58 14.47
N LEU A 100 -14.35 -4.90 14.62
CA LEU A 100 -13.78 -5.86 13.68
C LEU A 100 -14.40 -5.72 12.28
N PHE A 101 -15.72 -5.50 12.20
CA PHE A 101 -16.39 -5.35 10.93
C PHE A 101 -15.94 -4.08 10.19
N PHE A 102 -15.88 -2.95 10.91
CA PHE A 102 -15.34 -1.70 10.35
C PHE A 102 -13.88 -1.86 9.93
N ALA A 103 -13.06 -2.55 10.72
CA ALA A 103 -11.68 -2.82 10.38
C ALA A 103 -11.56 -3.63 9.08
N GLY A 104 -12.40 -4.66 8.88
CA GLY A 104 -12.46 -5.39 7.62
C GLY A 104 -12.75 -4.48 6.41
N ILE A 105 -13.72 -3.57 6.55
CA ILE A 105 -14.01 -2.59 5.47
C ILE A 105 -12.85 -1.60 5.27
N MET A 106 -12.13 -1.21 6.34
CA MET A 106 -10.94 -0.34 6.20
C MET A 106 -9.80 -1.05 5.46
N ILE A 107 -9.62 -2.36 5.64
CA ILE A 107 -8.65 -3.14 4.84
C ILE A 107 -9.01 -3.06 3.34
N LEU A 108 -10.28 -3.26 2.99
CA LEU A 108 -10.75 -3.12 1.61
C LEU A 108 -10.48 -1.71 1.08
N ALA A 109 -10.80 -0.68 1.87
CA ALA A 109 -10.60 0.72 1.49
C ALA A 109 -9.12 1.08 1.33
N ALA A 110 -8.23 0.53 2.18
CA ALA A 110 -6.80 0.77 2.10
C ALA A 110 -6.21 0.13 0.84
N ASN A 111 -6.53 -1.13 0.57
CA ASN A 111 -6.03 -1.81 -0.61
C ASN A 111 -6.58 -1.20 -1.91
N ALA A 112 -7.88 -0.90 -1.97
CA ALA A 112 -8.46 -0.22 -3.12
C ALA A 112 -7.90 1.21 -3.30
N GLY A 113 -7.62 1.91 -2.20
CA GLY A 113 -6.99 3.23 -2.22
C GLY A 113 -5.55 3.20 -2.70
N GLY A 114 -4.78 2.17 -2.34
CA GLY A 114 -3.41 2.00 -2.79
C GLY A 114 -3.29 1.65 -4.27
N ALA A 115 -4.25 0.93 -4.83
CA ALA A 115 -4.18 0.37 -6.18
C ALA A 115 -4.21 1.40 -7.31
N TRP A 116 -4.75 2.61 -7.11
CA TRP A 116 -4.89 3.62 -8.16
C TRP A 116 -3.80 4.69 -8.16
N SER A 117 -2.90 4.66 -7.19
CA SER A 117 -1.81 5.64 -7.08
C SER A 117 -0.45 4.95 -7.23
N PRO A 118 0.50 5.54 -7.96
CA PRO A 118 1.82 4.93 -8.13
C PRO A 118 2.63 4.83 -6.83
N ILE A 119 2.21 5.50 -5.75
CA ILE A 119 2.86 5.48 -4.43
C ILE A 119 1.97 4.90 -3.33
N GLY A 120 0.78 4.40 -3.68
CA GLY A 120 -0.24 3.99 -2.71
C GLY A 120 -0.14 2.54 -2.23
N ASP A 121 0.61 1.70 -2.93
CA ASP A 121 0.89 0.30 -2.58
C ASP A 121 2.31 -0.05 -3.04
N ILE A 122 2.96 -0.98 -2.37
CA ILE A 122 4.29 -1.46 -2.78
C ILE A 122 4.25 -2.01 -4.21
N THR A 123 3.17 -2.66 -4.59
CA THR A 123 2.97 -3.22 -5.94
C THR A 123 2.92 -2.15 -7.01
N THR A 124 2.20 -1.05 -6.78
CA THR A 124 2.16 0.08 -7.70
C THR A 124 3.48 0.85 -7.73
N ILE A 125 4.18 0.95 -6.59
CA ILE A 125 5.53 1.51 -6.52
C ILE A 125 6.48 0.70 -7.43
N MET A 126 6.45 -0.63 -7.35
CA MET A 126 7.28 -1.51 -8.16
C MET A 126 7.01 -1.32 -9.66
N LEU A 127 5.74 -1.34 -10.07
CA LEU A 127 5.34 -1.12 -11.46
C LEU A 127 5.77 0.27 -11.97
N TRP A 128 5.70 1.29 -11.10
CA TRP A 128 6.08 2.65 -11.45
C TRP A 128 7.59 2.85 -11.52
N VAL A 129 8.35 2.28 -10.59
CA VAL A 129 9.83 2.31 -10.61
C VAL A 129 10.35 1.49 -11.78
N GLY A 130 9.77 0.31 -12.02
CA GLY A 130 10.11 -0.57 -13.13
C GLY A 130 9.69 -0.06 -14.52
N GLY A 131 8.91 1.05 -14.57
CA GLY A 131 8.55 1.71 -15.83
C GLY A 131 7.34 1.12 -16.55
N GLN A 132 6.63 0.15 -15.97
CA GLN A 132 5.40 -0.44 -16.54
C GLN A 132 4.24 0.54 -16.54
N ILE A 133 4.15 1.40 -15.51
CA ILE A 133 3.11 2.42 -15.37
C ILE A 133 3.70 3.81 -15.15
N SER A 134 2.91 4.82 -15.49
CA SER A 134 3.19 6.23 -15.21
C SER A 134 2.10 6.84 -14.30
N LEU A 135 2.01 8.17 -14.26
CA LEU A 135 0.91 8.86 -13.57
C LEU A 135 -0.45 8.65 -14.24
N ASN A 136 -0.49 8.12 -15.45
CA ASN A 136 -1.74 7.81 -16.17
C ASN A 136 -2.53 6.68 -15.52
N ILE A 137 -1.92 5.89 -14.64
CA ILE A 137 -2.66 4.91 -13.82
C ILE A 137 -3.76 5.59 -12.97
N ILE A 138 -3.58 6.85 -12.57
CA ILE A 138 -4.53 7.56 -11.71
C ILE A 138 -5.92 7.64 -12.36
N PRO A 139 -6.10 8.27 -13.54
CA PRO A 139 -7.40 8.32 -14.19
C PRO A 139 -7.92 6.94 -14.62
N ALA A 140 -7.04 5.99 -14.97
CA ALA A 140 -7.43 4.66 -15.42
C ALA A 140 -8.05 3.82 -14.29
N ILE A 141 -7.45 3.84 -13.09
CA ILE A 141 -7.79 2.90 -12.02
C ILE A 141 -8.59 3.52 -10.87
N ILE A 142 -8.67 4.84 -10.74
CA ILE A 142 -9.41 5.48 -9.63
C ILE A 142 -10.90 5.10 -9.60
N ILE A 143 -11.55 5.01 -10.77
CA ILE A 143 -12.97 4.64 -10.87
C ILE A 143 -13.18 3.16 -10.53
N PRO A 144 -12.47 2.19 -11.14
CA PRO A 144 -12.52 0.79 -10.74
C PRO A 144 -12.27 0.57 -9.25
N SER A 145 -11.23 1.22 -8.69
CA SER A 145 -10.91 1.14 -7.26
C SER A 145 -12.00 1.75 -6.37
N ALA A 146 -12.60 2.86 -6.78
CA ALA A 146 -13.72 3.45 -6.05
C ALA A 146 -14.95 2.53 -6.07
N VAL A 147 -15.28 1.91 -7.20
CA VAL A 147 -16.38 0.95 -7.32
C VAL A 147 -16.11 -0.27 -6.43
N CYS A 148 -14.87 -0.75 -6.38
CA CYS A 148 -14.47 -1.87 -5.52
C CYS A 148 -14.85 -1.67 -4.05
N ILE A 149 -14.75 -0.45 -3.51
CA ILE A 149 -15.13 -0.15 -2.14
C ILE A 149 -16.57 0.36 -1.99
N ILE A 150 -17.11 1.10 -2.95
CA ILE A 150 -18.47 1.65 -2.90
C ILE A 150 -19.52 0.54 -2.89
N VAL A 151 -19.34 -0.50 -3.69
CA VAL A 151 -20.31 -1.61 -3.76
C VAL A 151 -20.48 -2.31 -2.41
N PRO A 152 -19.42 -2.76 -1.71
CA PRO A 152 -19.52 -3.26 -0.35
C PRO A 152 -20.10 -2.23 0.64
N LEU A 153 -19.73 -0.95 0.54
CA LEU A 153 -20.24 0.11 1.42
C LEU A 153 -21.75 0.30 1.30
N ILE A 154 -22.30 0.25 0.09
CA ILE A 154 -23.74 0.33 -0.12
C ILE A 154 -24.44 -0.82 0.61
N TYR A 155 -23.99 -2.06 0.40
CA TYR A 155 -24.56 -3.22 1.09
C TYR A 155 -24.50 -3.08 2.61
N VAL A 156 -23.35 -2.69 3.15
CA VAL A 156 -23.15 -2.54 4.60
C VAL A 156 -23.96 -1.39 5.17
N SER A 157 -24.23 -0.34 4.37
CA SER A 157 -25.07 0.77 4.78
C SER A 157 -26.51 0.31 5.10
N PHE A 158 -27.06 -0.64 4.38
CA PHE A 158 -28.36 -1.22 4.70
C PHE A 158 -28.33 -1.98 6.03
N LYS A 159 -27.26 -2.73 6.30
CA LYS A 159 -27.07 -3.50 7.54
C LYS A 159 -26.99 -2.61 8.79
N TYR A 160 -26.32 -1.46 8.71
CA TYR A 160 -26.08 -0.54 9.84
C TYR A 160 -27.04 0.64 9.86
N ARG A 161 -28.08 0.65 9.03
CA ARG A 161 -29.08 1.71 8.97
C ARG A 161 -29.76 1.89 10.33
N GLY A 162 -29.79 3.13 10.83
CA GLY A 162 -30.39 3.47 12.13
C GLY A 162 -29.58 3.09 13.36
N GLN A 163 -28.42 2.48 13.20
CA GLN A 163 -27.54 2.12 14.32
C GLN A 163 -26.61 3.27 14.70
N ASN A 164 -26.33 3.39 16.00
CA ASN A 164 -25.36 4.32 16.55
C ASN A 164 -24.16 3.58 17.16
N ILE A 165 -22.98 4.15 16.96
CA ILE A 165 -21.73 3.67 17.54
C ILE A 165 -21.59 4.21 18.95
N LYS A 166 -21.34 3.32 19.91
CA LYS A 166 -21.00 3.71 21.29
C LYS A 166 -19.47 3.90 21.36
N ARG A 167 -19.05 5.07 21.83
CA ARG A 167 -17.63 5.37 22.06
C ARG A 167 -17.17 4.78 23.40
N PRO A 168 -15.90 4.37 23.53
CA PRO A 168 -15.30 3.99 24.81
C PRO A 168 -15.37 5.17 25.80
N LYS A 169 -15.81 4.95 27.06
CA LYS A 169 -15.90 5.99 28.09
C LYS A 169 -14.53 6.49 28.57
N ASN A 170 -13.48 5.67 28.37
CA ASN A 170 -12.10 5.95 28.75
C ASN A 170 -11.21 5.60 27.57
N ALA A 171 -11.33 6.27 26.42
CA ALA A 171 -10.13 6.49 25.65
C ALA A 171 -9.23 7.31 26.60
N LYS A 172 -8.37 6.62 27.42
CA LYS A 172 -7.27 7.30 28.07
C LYS A 172 -6.62 8.09 26.93
N GLU A 173 -6.67 9.41 27.03
CA GLU A 173 -5.70 10.20 26.35
C GLU A 173 -4.38 9.54 26.72
N GLU A 174 -3.82 8.75 25.80
CA GLU A 174 -2.42 8.37 25.94
C GLU A 174 -1.76 9.68 26.27
N LYS A 175 -1.03 9.70 27.41
CA LYS A 175 -0.28 10.88 27.84
C LYS A 175 0.39 11.39 26.59
N THR A 176 -0.24 12.38 25.99
CA THR A 176 0.18 12.96 24.73
C THR A 176 1.61 13.36 24.97
N ARG A 177 2.56 12.72 24.26
CA ARG A 177 3.87 13.32 24.10
C ARG A 177 3.57 14.76 23.75
N ASP A 178 4.23 15.71 24.46
CA ASP A 178 3.96 17.15 24.31
C ASP A 178 4.41 17.64 22.92
N VAL A 179 3.70 17.16 21.88
CA VAL A 179 3.88 17.64 20.51
C VAL A 179 3.07 18.93 20.38
N ILE A 180 3.75 20.03 20.18
CA ILE A 180 3.14 21.33 20.00
C ILE A 180 2.30 21.29 18.71
N PRO A 181 1.04 21.81 18.71
CA PRO A 181 0.18 21.80 17.51
C PRO A 181 0.86 22.37 16.26
N TYR A 182 1.74 23.35 16.40
CA TYR A 182 2.50 23.93 15.31
C TYR A 182 3.46 22.93 14.68
N GLU A 183 4.24 22.19 15.46
CA GLU A 183 5.18 21.15 15.01
C GLU A 183 4.44 20.05 14.27
N ARG A 184 3.35 19.56 14.84
CA ARG A 184 2.46 18.58 14.21
C ARG A 184 1.99 19.02 12.82
N ASN A 185 1.49 20.26 12.73
CA ASN A 185 0.95 20.79 11.49
C ASN A 185 2.02 20.92 10.40
N ILE A 186 3.19 21.42 10.77
CA ILE A 186 4.32 21.56 9.83
C ILE A 186 4.78 20.20 9.34
N ILE A 187 5.06 19.24 10.24
CA ILE A 187 5.58 17.93 9.86
C ILE A 187 4.55 17.16 9.04
N PHE A 188 3.27 17.23 9.39
CA PHE A 188 2.21 16.63 8.56
C PHE A 188 2.17 17.23 7.16
N THR A 189 2.15 18.57 7.06
CA THR A 189 2.06 19.25 5.76
C THR A 189 3.29 18.97 4.90
N LEU A 190 4.49 19.09 5.47
CA LEU A 190 5.73 18.84 4.74
C LEU A 190 5.90 17.36 4.38
N GLY A 191 5.50 16.43 5.25
CA GLY A 191 5.52 15.01 4.96
C GLY A 191 4.62 14.66 3.78
N VAL A 192 3.35 15.10 3.81
CA VAL A 192 2.40 14.87 2.71
C VAL A 192 2.87 15.55 1.42
N LEU A 193 3.31 16.81 1.48
CA LEU A 193 3.84 17.52 0.31
C LEU A 193 5.12 16.86 -0.22
N GLY A 194 5.99 16.34 0.66
CA GLY A 194 7.19 15.61 0.29
C GLY A 194 6.89 14.34 -0.49
N LEU A 195 5.88 13.56 -0.06
CA LEU A 195 5.42 12.37 -0.79
C LEU A 195 4.81 12.75 -2.16
N LEU A 196 3.94 13.76 -2.19
CA LEU A 196 3.33 14.24 -3.43
C LEU A 196 4.33 14.92 -4.39
N PHE A 197 5.45 15.41 -3.89
CA PHE A 197 6.52 15.99 -4.70
C PHE A 197 7.24 14.93 -5.55
N VAL A 198 7.31 13.69 -5.11
CA VAL A 198 8.09 12.65 -5.80
C VAL A 198 7.62 12.37 -7.22
N PRO A 199 6.31 12.18 -7.50
CA PRO A 199 5.82 12.09 -8.87
C PRO A 199 6.13 13.32 -9.74
N VAL A 200 6.01 14.51 -9.15
CA VAL A 200 6.35 15.78 -9.84
C VAL A 200 7.86 15.82 -10.16
N PHE A 201 8.69 15.43 -9.21
CA PHE A 201 10.14 15.34 -9.40
C PHE A 201 10.50 14.40 -10.54
N LYS A 202 9.95 13.17 -10.58
CA LYS A 202 10.18 12.21 -11.69
C LYS A 202 9.75 12.79 -13.04
N THR A 203 8.60 13.48 -13.09
CA THR A 203 8.08 14.05 -14.34
C THR A 203 8.95 15.18 -14.87
N ILE A 204 9.50 16.03 -13.99
CA ILE A 204 10.31 17.18 -14.39
C ILE A 204 11.77 16.80 -14.69
N THR A 205 12.34 15.92 -13.86
CA THR A 205 13.78 15.60 -13.94
C THR A 205 14.08 14.35 -14.75
N HIS A 206 13.09 13.49 -14.96
CA HIS A 206 13.24 12.15 -15.55
C HIS A 206 14.19 11.24 -14.76
N LEU A 207 14.55 11.61 -13.52
CA LEU A 207 15.38 10.81 -12.63
C LEU A 207 14.55 9.76 -11.89
N PRO A 208 15.18 8.70 -11.39
CA PRO A 208 14.49 7.66 -10.61
C PRO A 208 13.75 8.22 -9.40
N PRO A 209 12.54 7.70 -9.09
CA PRO A 209 11.69 8.24 -8.00
C PRO A 209 12.34 8.24 -6.63
N TYR A 210 13.22 7.26 -6.34
CA TYR A 210 13.89 7.19 -5.03
C TYR A 210 14.75 8.43 -4.72
N MET A 211 15.31 9.09 -5.74
CA MET A 211 16.07 10.33 -5.54
C MET A 211 15.19 11.47 -5.03
N GLY A 212 13.98 11.62 -5.60
CA GLY A 212 12.98 12.58 -5.12
C GLY A 212 12.50 12.26 -3.71
N MET A 213 12.35 10.97 -3.40
CA MET A 213 11.96 10.50 -2.07
C MET A 213 13.03 10.82 -1.03
N LEU A 214 14.30 10.50 -1.31
CA LEU A 214 15.42 10.79 -0.41
C LEU A 214 15.67 12.30 -0.25
N PHE A 215 15.45 13.08 -1.31
CA PHE A 215 15.48 14.54 -1.23
C PHE A 215 14.41 15.08 -0.28
N SER A 216 13.16 14.61 -0.43
CA SER A 216 12.06 14.97 0.46
C SER A 216 12.33 14.59 1.91
N LEU A 217 12.87 13.39 2.14
CA LEU A 217 13.28 12.94 3.47
C LEU A 217 14.41 13.81 4.03
N GLY A 218 15.43 14.13 3.24
CA GLY A 218 16.55 14.99 3.65
C GLY A 218 16.08 16.39 4.03
N PHE A 219 15.17 16.97 3.27
CA PHE A 219 14.54 18.25 3.60
C PHE A 219 13.76 18.18 4.91
N LEU A 220 12.92 17.16 5.08
CA LEU A 220 12.17 16.95 6.31
C LEU A 220 13.08 16.70 7.51
N TRP A 221 14.21 16.02 7.30
CA TRP A 221 15.23 15.81 8.33
C TRP A 221 15.80 17.12 8.85
N VAL A 222 16.23 18.01 7.94
CA VAL A 222 16.74 19.34 8.32
C VAL A 222 15.68 20.12 9.11
N VAL A 223 14.43 20.10 8.65
CA VAL A 223 13.33 20.79 9.33
C VAL A 223 13.10 20.23 10.73
N THR A 224 13.09 18.90 10.91
CA THR A 224 12.91 18.26 12.23
C THR A 224 14.06 18.60 13.18
N GLU A 225 15.31 18.64 12.70
CA GLU A 225 16.46 19.03 13.52
C GLU A 225 16.37 20.48 13.98
N ILE A 226 15.94 21.40 13.11
CA ILE A 226 15.75 22.82 13.44
C ILE A 226 14.64 22.99 14.48
N ILE A 227 13.49 22.36 14.27
CA ILE A 227 12.34 22.46 15.17
C ILE A 227 12.65 21.92 16.56
N HIS A 228 13.47 20.85 16.64
CA HIS A 228 13.77 20.20 17.91
C HIS A 228 15.11 20.58 18.52
N LYS A 229 15.79 21.63 18.01
CA LYS A 229 17.10 22.10 18.48
C LYS A 229 17.12 22.55 19.95
N GLY A 230 16.19 22.53 20.72
CA GLY A 230 16.22 22.93 22.14
C GLY A 230 15.59 21.90 23.06
N LYS A 231 15.18 20.76 22.52
CA LYS A 231 14.52 19.71 23.29
C LYS A 231 15.52 18.76 23.93
N ASP A 232 15.15 18.20 25.08
CA ASP A 232 15.92 17.21 25.79
C ASP A 232 16.16 15.96 24.93
N HIS A 233 17.33 15.33 25.05
CA HIS A 233 17.80 14.23 24.20
C HIS A 233 16.80 13.06 24.10
N VAL A 234 16.12 12.70 25.19
CA VAL A 234 15.17 11.58 25.23
C VAL A 234 13.90 11.88 24.41
N HIS A 235 13.38 13.11 24.54
CA HIS A 235 12.22 13.56 23.79
C HIS A 235 12.55 13.84 22.30
N LYS A 236 13.72 14.39 22.04
CA LYS A 236 14.22 14.68 20.71
C LYS A 236 14.34 13.39 19.87
N HIS A 237 14.95 12.32 20.42
CA HIS A 237 15.23 11.10 19.67
C HIS A 237 13.98 10.50 19.02
N SER A 238 12.84 10.48 19.72
CA SER A 238 11.59 9.91 19.20
C SER A 238 10.90 10.73 18.09
N LEU A 239 11.33 12.00 17.90
CA LEU A 239 10.74 12.96 16.96
C LEU A 239 11.67 13.31 15.80
N THR A 240 12.82 12.65 15.70
CA THR A 240 13.82 12.87 14.64
C THR A 240 13.88 11.70 13.66
N VAL A 241 14.51 11.91 12.52
CA VAL A 241 14.69 10.86 11.50
C VAL A 241 15.39 9.62 12.04
N PRO A 242 16.48 9.70 12.85
CA PRO A 242 17.05 8.49 13.47
C PRO A 242 16.06 7.72 14.34
N GLY A 243 15.19 8.43 15.07
CA GLY A 243 14.14 7.81 15.87
C GLY A 243 13.04 7.15 15.01
N ALA A 244 12.67 7.75 13.88
CA ALA A 244 11.74 7.16 12.93
C ALA A 244 12.35 5.90 12.28
N LEU A 245 13.62 5.99 11.81
CA LEU A 245 14.33 4.84 11.24
C LEU A 245 14.43 3.65 12.21
N SER A 246 14.61 3.91 13.51
CA SER A 246 14.67 2.83 14.52
C SER A 246 13.35 2.10 14.71
N LYS A 247 12.24 2.65 14.25
CA LYS A 247 10.91 2.03 14.32
C LYS A 247 10.52 1.29 13.03
N ILE A 248 11.25 1.51 11.94
CA ILE A 248 11.03 0.76 10.72
C ILE A 248 11.41 -0.70 10.96
N GLU A 249 10.51 -1.59 10.62
CA GLU A 249 10.75 -3.02 10.73
C GLU A 249 11.74 -3.47 9.65
N ALA A 250 12.99 -3.70 10.05
CA ALA A 250 14.03 -4.22 9.16
C ALA A 250 13.62 -5.56 8.50
N SER A 251 12.80 -6.36 9.20
CA SER A 251 12.22 -7.59 8.67
C SER A 251 11.42 -7.37 7.38
N THR A 252 10.64 -6.31 7.32
CA THR A 252 9.85 -5.94 6.13
C THR A 252 10.77 -5.60 4.94
N VAL A 253 11.82 -4.82 5.17
CA VAL A 253 12.78 -4.44 4.13
C VAL A 253 13.53 -5.67 3.59
N PHE A 254 14.03 -6.55 4.48
CA PHE A 254 14.70 -7.78 4.09
C PHE A 254 13.77 -8.80 3.43
N PHE A 255 12.50 -8.84 3.82
CA PHE A 255 11.50 -9.66 3.16
C PHE A 255 11.32 -9.24 1.68
N PHE A 256 11.16 -7.94 1.39
CA PHE A 256 11.06 -7.44 0.03
C PHE A 256 12.35 -7.67 -0.77
N LEU A 257 13.49 -7.40 -0.18
CA LEU A 257 14.78 -7.69 -0.80
C LEU A 257 14.89 -9.18 -1.18
N GLY A 258 14.56 -10.08 -0.26
CA GLY A 258 14.61 -11.53 -0.49
C GLY A 258 13.66 -12.00 -1.59
N ILE A 259 12.41 -11.51 -1.60
CA ILE A 259 11.43 -11.83 -2.65
C ILE A 259 11.90 -11.34 -4.02
N LEU A 260 12.32 -10.08 -4.13
CA LEU A 260 12.74 -9.51 -5.39
C LEU A 260 13.97 -10.22 -5.97
N LEU A 261 14.93 -10.60 -5.11
CA LEU A 261 16.07 -11.43 -5.52
C LEU A 261 15.66 -12.83 -5.97
N ALA A 262 14.70 -13.46 -5.28
CA ALA A 262 14.18 -14.76 -5.66
C ALA A 262 13.48 -14.71 -7.04
N VAL A 263 12.65 -13.69 -7.26
CA VAL A 263 11.97 -13.48 -8.55
C VAL A 263 12.98 -13.17 -9.66
N GLY A 264 13.98 -12.31 -9.42
CA GLY A 264 15.06 -12.06 -10.36
C GLY A 264 15.82 -13.34 -10.73
N SER A 265 16.07 -14.24 -9.77
CA SER A 265 16.70 -15.55 -10.04
C SER A 265 15.82 -16.46 -10.90
N LEU A 266 14.50 -16.44 -10.73
CA LEU A 266 13.57 -17.20 -11.57
C LEU A 266 13.48 -16.61 -12.98
N GLN A 267 13.57 -15.29 -13.11
CA GLN A 267 13.60 -14.60 -14.40
C GLN A 267 14.87 -14.96 -15.18
N SER A 268 16.04 -14.80 -14.60
CA SER A 268 17.33 -15.18 -15.21
C SER A 268 17.39 -16.67 -15.57
N GLY A 269 16.68 -17.52 -14.81
CA GLY A 269 16.55 -18.96 -15.10
C GLY A 269 15.55 -19.29 -16.22
N GLY A 270 14.86 -18.31 -16.82
CA GLY A 270 13.87 -18.54 -17.87
C GLY A 270 12.58 -19.21 -17.39
N ILE A 271 12.42 -19.43 -16.08
CA ILE A 271 11.24 -20.10 -15.50
C ILE A 271 10.01 -19.21 -15.64
N LEU A 272 10.15 -17.89 -15.45
CA LEU A 272 9.04 -16.96 -15.57
C LEU A 272 8.53 -16.84 -17.01
N ASN A 273 9.41 -16.87 -18.02
CA ASN A 273 9.03 -16.88 -19.42
C ASN A 273 8.25 -18.16 -19.80
N SER A 274 8.69 -19.31 -19.26
CA SER A 274 7.95 -20.56 -19.46
C SER A 274 6.58 -20.52 -18.82
N LEU A 275 6.45 -19.91 -17.64
CA LEU A 275 5.17 -19.75 -16.95
C LEU A 275 4.25 -18.76 -17.70
N ALA A 276 4.77 -17.66 -18.25
CA ALA A 276 4.03 -16.75 -19.10
C ALA A 276 3.44 -17.48 -20.31
N THR A 277 4.25 -18.26 -21.03
CA THR A 277 3.80 -19.05 -22.17
C THR A 277 2.67 -20.01 -21.79
N ILE A 278 2.79 -20.71 -20.65
CA ILE A 278 1.73 -21.60 -20.16
C ILE A 278 0.44 -20.85 -19.86
N LEU A 279 0.53 -19.67 -19.24
CA LEU A 279 -0.65 -18.84 -18.93
C LEU A 279 -1.32 -18.33 -20.22
N ASP A 280 -0.52 -17.91 -21.19
CA ASP A 280 -1.02 -17.44 -22.48
C ASP A 280 -1.67 -18.56 -23.28
N ASP A 281 -1.09 -19.75 -23.29
CA ASP A 281 -1.64 -20.93 -23.97
C ASP A 281 -2.93 -21.45 -23.31
N LEU A 282 -3.00 -21.43 -21.99
CA LEU A 282 -4.15 -21.94 -21.24
C LEU A 282 -5.30 -20.95 -21.16
N ILE A 283 -5.01 -19.65 -20.97
CA ILE A 283 -6.00 -18.62 -20.71
C ILE A 283 -6.15 -17.69 -21.92
N GLY A 284 -5.04 -17.23 -22.50
CA GLY A 284 -4.95 -16.40 -23.70
C GLY A 284 -5.63 -15.04 -23.64
N ASN A 285 -6.14 -14.64 -22.47
CA ASN A 285 -6.83 -13.38 -22.26
C ASN A 285 -6.22 -12.62 -21.08
N ILE A 286 -5.69 -11.45 -21.34
CA ILE A 286 -4.98 -10.62 -20.36
C ILE A 286 -5.83 -10.25 -19.13
N TYR A 287 -7.12 -10.02 -19.34
CA TYR A 287 -8.05 -9.68 -18.24
C TYR A 287 -8.26 -10.88 -17.32
N LEU A 288 -8.44 -12.08 -17.88
CA LEU A 288 -8.61 -13.31 -17.09
C LEU A 288 -7.31 -13.67 -16.37
N ILE A 289 -6.15 -13.50 -17.00
CA ILE A 289 -4.84 -13.70 -16.36
C ILE A 289 -4.72 -12.77 -15.13
N ASN A 290 -5.00 -11.48 -15.28
CA ASN A 290 -4.93 -10.52 -14.20
C ASN A 290 -5.95 -10.80 -13.08
N ILE A 291 -7.18 -11.15 -13.42
CA ILE A 291 -8.19 -11.58 -12.43
C ILE A 291 -7.70 -12.80 -11.66
N PHE A 292 -7.09 -13.78 -12.34
CA PHE A 292 -6.52 -14.97 -11.70
C PHE A 292 -5.34 -14.60 -10.77
N ILE A 293 -4.43 -13.71 -11.20
CA ILE A 293 -3.36 -13.17 -10.35
C ILE A 293 -3.96 -12.50 -9.11
N GLY A 294 -5.04 -11.73 -9.25
CA GLY A 294 -5.73 -11.12 -8.12
C GLY A 294 -6.35 -12.14 -7.14
N PHE A 295 -6.87 -13.26 -7.64
CA PHE A 295 -7.29 -14.37 -6.77
C PHE A 295 -6.10 -15.03 -6.05
N LEU A 296 -4.98 -15.19 -6.72
CA LEU A 296 -3.75 -15.68 -6.08
C LEU A 296 -3.24 -14.70 -5.02
N SER A 297 -3.40 -13.39 -5.24
CA SER A 297 -3.06 -12.35 -4.25
C SER A 297 -3.84 -12.47 -2.94
N ALA A 298 -4.98 -13.14 -2.93
CA ALA A 298 -5.69 -13.46 -1.70
C ALA A 298 -4.94 -14.44 -0.79
N ILE A 299 -4.12 -15.31 -1.37
CA ILE A 299 -3.43 -16.41 -0.66
C ILE A 299 -1.95 -16.08 -0.48
N LEU A 300 -1.35 -15.52 -1.52
CA LEU A 300 0.05 -15.09 -1.53
C LEU A 300 0.08 -13.56 -1.37
N ASP A 301 1.16 -13.04 -0.84
CA ASP A 301 1.37 -11.59 -0.83
C ASP A 301 1.34 -11.04 -2.27
N ASN A 302 0.77 -9.84 -2.46
CA ASN A 302 0.65 -9.18 -3.75
C ASN A 302 2.03 -8.86 -4.37
N VAL A 303 3.05 -8.58 -3.57
CA VAL A 303 4.39 -8.19 -4.04
C VAL A 303 5.08 -9.26 -4.89
N PRO A 304 5.21 -10.54 -4.45
CA PRO A 304 5.82 -11.56 -5.28
C PRO A 304 5.05 -11.85 -6.58
N LEU A 305 3.73 -11.65 -6.58
CA LEU A 305 2.92 -11.86 -7.77
C LEU A 305 3.15 -10.78 -8.82
N VAL A 306 3.20 -9.51 -8.40
CA VAL A 306 3.51 -8.39 -9.30
C VAL A 306 4.94 -8.48 -9.80
N ALA A 307 5.92 -8.77 -8.92
CA ALA A 307 7.30 -9.01 -9.33
C ALA A 307 7.40 -10.16 -10.36
N GLY A 308 6.68 -11.25 -10.11
CA GLY A 308 6.57 -12.36 -11.04
C GLY A 308 6.02 -11.96 -12.40
N ALA A 309 4.92 -11.20 -12.43
CA ALA A 309 4.33 -10.70 -13.67
C ALA A 309 5.28 -9.76 -14.44
N MET A 310 6.00 -8.87 -13.73
CA MET A 310 7.04 -8.02 -14.33
C MET A 310 8.18 -8.83 -14.96
N GLY A 311 8.53 -9.97 -14.36
CA GLY A 311 9.54 -10.86 -14.89
C GLY A 311 9.03 -11.81 -15.98
N MET A 312 7.71 -12.03 -16.08
CA MET A 312 7.08 -12.86 -17.12
C MET A 312 6.93 -12.12 -18.45
N TYR A 313 6.55 -10.84 -18.39
CA TYR A 313 6.18 -10.05 -19.56
C TYR A 313 7.10 -8.85 -19.69
N GLU A 314 7.62 -8.65 -20.90
CA GLU A 314 8.45 -7.49 -21.22
C GLU A 314 7.61 -6.30 -21.62
N ILE A 315 8.13 -5.08 -21.34
CA ILE A 315 7.51 -3.84 -21.81
C ILE A 315 7.68 -3.75 -23.33
N THR A 316 6.57 -3.62 -24.03
CA THR A 316 6.55 -3.45 -25.48
C THR A 316 6.38 -1.97 -25.88
N SER A 317 6.68 -1.64 -27.13
CA SER A 317 6.49 -0.26 -27.62
C SER A 317 5.02 0.12 -27.82
N THR A 318 4.14 -0.85 -28.06
CA THR A 318 2.70 -0.66 -28.31
C THR A 318 1.92 -1.88 -27.83
N GLY A 319 0.61 -1.73 -27.64
CA GLY A 319 -0.30 -2.82 -27.23
C GLY A 319 -0.44 -2.97 -25.71
N PRO A 320 -1.04 -4.06 -25.24
CA PRO A 320 -1.43 -4.21 -23.84
C PRO A 320 -0.27 -4.26 -22.86
N TYR A 321 0.92 -4.59 -23.29
CA TYR A 321 2.14 -4.63 -22.49
C TYR A 321 3.01 -3.38 -22.65
N ALA A 322 2.54 -2.34 -23.34
CA ALA A 322 3.23 -1.04 -23.39
C ALA A 322 3.21 -0.36 -22.01
N ILE A 323 4.01 0.71 -21.87
CA ILE A 323 3.91 1.57 -20.67
C ILE A 323 2.47 2.12 -20.61
N ASP A 324 1.85 2.04 -19.42
CA ASP A 324 0.43 2.35 -19.20
C ASP A 324 -0.51 1.49 -20.07
N GLY A 325 -0.07 0.30 -20.47
CA GLY A 325 -0.90 -0.65 -21.18
C GLY A 325 -1.89 -1.36 -20.27
N GLU A 326 -2.99 -1.85 -20.85
CA GLU A 326 -4.11 -2.46 -20.14
C GLU A 326 -3.69 -3.60 -19.20
N PHE A 327 -2.65 -4.36 -19.55
CA PHE A 327 -2.14 -5.45 -18.70
C PHE A 327 -1.60 -4.91 -17.37
N TRP A 328 -0.77 -3.87 -17.42
CA TRP A 328 -0.10 -3.33 -16.24
C TRP A 328 -1.03 -2.55 -15.33
N GLU A 329 -1.89 -1.73 -15.92
CA GLU A 329 -2.91 -1.00 -15.16
C GLU A 329 -3.87 -1.97 -14.45
N PHE A 330 -4.35 -2.97 -15.19
CA PHE A 330 -5.28 -3.93 -14.62
C PHE A 330 -4.61 -4.89 -13.63
N LEU A 331 -3.31 -5.19 -13.81
CA LEU A 331 -2.51 -5.92 -12.84
C LEU A 331 -2.43 -5.17 -11.50
N ALA A 332 -2.16 -3.85 -11.56
CA ALA A 332 -2.11 -3.01 -10.35
C ALA A 332 -3.43 -3.06 -9.58
N TYR A 333 -4.56 -2.96 -10.30
CA TYR A 333 -5.88 -3.10 -9.71
C TYR A 333 -6.09 -4.49 -9.11
N CYS A 334 -5.89 -5.54 -9.90
CA CYS A 334 -6.19 -6.91 -9.50
C CYS A 334 -5.32 -7.39 -8.34
N ALA A 335 -4.01 -7.16 -8.40
CA ALA A 335 -3.08 -7.57 -7.35
C ALA A 335 -3.32 -6.78 -6.05
N GLY A 336 -3.47 -5.46 -6.15
CA GLY A 336 -3.67 -4.60 -4.99
C GLY A 336 -5.00 -4.88 -4.28
N THR A 337 -6.12 -4.93 -5.01
CA THR A 337 -7.45 -5.16 -4.41
C THR A 337 -7.70 -6.62 -4.05
N GLY A 338 -7.14 -7.57 -4.82
CA GLY A 338 -7.26 -9.01 -4.60
C GLY A 338 -6.76 -9.46 -3.23
N GLY A 339 -5.71 -8.83 -2.71
CA GLY A 339 -5.20 -9.06 -1.35
C GLY A 339 -6.23 -8.84 -0.23
N SER A 340 -7.36 -8.18 -0.52
CA SER A 340 -8.46 -8.01 0.45
C SER A 340 -9.40 -9.21 0.55
N LEU A 341 -9.36 -10.14 -0.41
CA LEU A 341 -10.27 -11.30 -0.44
C LEU A 341 -10.08 -12.21 0.78
N LEU A 342 -8.82 -12.38 1.19
CA LEU A 342 -8.46 -13.00 2.46
C LEU A 342 -7.59 -12.01 3.25
N VAL A 343 -7.72 -12.02 4.59
CA VAL A 343 -6.99 -11.07 5.44
C VAL A 343 -5.46 -11.22 5.38
N ILE A 344 -4.98 -12.39 4.95
CA ILE A 344 -3.55 -12.71 4.82
C ILE A 344 -2.97 -12.32 3.46
N GLY A 345 -3.78 -11.94 2.49
CA GLY A 345 -3.35 -11.64 1.13
C GLY A 345 -2.72 -10.25 0.95
N SER A 346 -2.67 -9.43 2.00
CA SER A 346 -1.99 -8.13 1.95
C SER A 346 -1.35 -7.78 3.29
N ALA A 347 -0.24 -7.03 3.25
CA ALA A 347 0.43 -6.51 4.44
C ALA A 347 -0.53 -5.71 5.33
N ALA A 348 -1.41 -4.89 4.74
CA ALA A 348 -2.45 -4.14 5.43
C ALA A 348 -3.41 -5.06 6.22
N GLY A 349 -3.86 -6.15 5.59
CA GLY A 349 -4.72 -7.15 6.22
C GLY A 349 -4.04 -7.83 7.42
N VAL A 350 -2.80 -8.31 7.22
CA VAL A 350 -2.01 -8.99 8.26
C VAL A 350 -1.76 -8.07 9.46
N ALA A 351 -1.37 -6.82 9.22
CA ALA A 351 -1.12 -5.83 10.28
C ALA A 351 -2.39 -5.57 11.11
N VAL A 352 -3.52 -5.29 10.47
CA VAL A 352 -4.79 -5.05 11.16
C VAL A 352 -5.28 -6.31 11.89
N MET A 353 -5.07 -7.50 11.30
CA MET A 353 -5.36 -8.77 11.96
C MET A 353 -4.56 -8.93 13.25
N GLY A 354 -3.28 -8.61 13.24
CA GLY A 354 -2.40 -8.65 14.40
C GLY A 354 -2.82 -7.67 15.50
N ILE A 355 -3.00 -6.39 15.14
CA ILE A 355 -3.35 -5.29 16.05
C ILE A 355 -4.72 -5.53 16.72
N LEU A 356 -5.71 -5.89 15.93
CA LEU A 356 -7.08 -6.06 16.38
C LEU A 356 -7.41 -7.51 16.73
N LYS A 357 -6.47 -8.45 16.61
CA LYS A 357 -6.66 -9.87 16.86
C LYS A 357 -7.90 -10.41 16.11
N ILE A 358 -7.97 -10.14 14.81
CA ILE A 358 -9.04 -10.63 13.95
C ILE A 358 -8.81 -12.13 13.71
N ASN A 359 -9.84 -12.94 13.89
CA ASN A 359 -9.75 -14.35 13.57
C ASN A 359 -9.91 -14.56 12.06
N PHE A 360 -9.03 -15.35 11.43
CA PHE A 360 -9.03 -15.64 9.99
C PHE A 360 -10.38 -16.19 9.50
N ILE A 361 -10.93 -17.18 10.18
CA ILE A 361 -12.23 -17.77 9.82
C ILE A 361 -13.39 -16.76 9.95
N TRP A 362 -13.30 -15.87 10.95
CA TRP A 362 -14.27 -14.78 11.10
C TRP A 362 -14.22 -13.85 9.90
N TYR A 363 -13.02 -13.48 9.43
CA TYR A 363 -12.86 -12.61 8.27
C TYR A 363 -13.46 -13.25 7.02
N ILE A 364 -13.16 -14.52 6.74
CA ILE A 364 -13.74 -15.27 5.63
C ILE A 364 -15.27 -15.23 5.67
N LYS A 365 -15.86 -15.48 6.83
CA LYS A 365 -17.33 -15.55 6.96
C LYS A 365 -18.02 -14.18 6.88
N LYS A 366 -17.35 -13.09 7.20
CA LYS A 366 -17.99 -11.77 7.38
C LYS A 366 -17.56 -10.74 6.36
N ILE A 367 -16.34 -10.83 5.83
CA ILE A 367 -15.72 -9.81 4.98
C ILE A 367 -15.40 -10.33 3.58
N SER A 368 -14.85 -11.54 3.43
CA SER A 368 -14.35 -12.05 2.15
C SER A 368 -15.39 -12.02 1.02
N PHE A 369 -16.65 -12.32 1.32
CA PHE A 369 -17.71 -12.24 0.31
C PHE A 369 -17.96 -10.78 -0.16
N LEU A 370 -17.89 -9.81 0.74
CA LEU A 370 -18.01 -8.40 0.40
C LEU A 370 -16.81 -7.92 -0.42
N ALA A 371 -15.62 -8.38 -0.04
CA ALA A 371 -14.38 -8.11 -0.78
C ALA A 371 -14.47 -8.67 -2.21
N LEU A 372 -14.96 -9.90 -2.36
CA LEU A 372 -15.12 -10.55 -3.66
C LEU A 372 -16.09 -9.78 -4.58
N ILE A 373 -17.25 -9.38 -4.05
CA ILE A 373 -18.21 -8.60 -4.84
C ILE A 373 -17.60 -7.26 -5.25
N GLY A 374 -16.92 -6.57 -4.33
CA GLY A 374 -16.24 -5.32 -4.63
C GLY A 374 -15.14 -5.50 -5.68
N TYR A 375 -14.28 -6.50 -5.51
CA TYR A 375 -13.23 -6.85 -6.44
C TYR A 375 -13.75 -7.10 -7.86
N LEU A 376 -14.77 -7.95 -8.01
CA LEU A 376 -15.35 -8.26 -9.31
C LEU A 376 -16.09 -7.06 -9.92
N ALA A 377 -16.75 -6.24 -9.09
CA ALA A 377 -17.43 -5.03 -9.58
C ALA A 377 -16.43 -4.00 -10.13
N GLY A 378 -15.31 -3.78 -9.45
CA GLY A 378 -14.27 -2.89 -9.96
C GLY A 378 -13.55 -3.47 -11.18
N ALA A 379 -13.27 -4.78 -11.21
CA ALA A 379 -12.70 -5.44 -12.38
C ALA A 379 -13.62 -5.30 -13.61
N ALA A 380 -14.92 -5.55 -13.43
CA ALA A 380 -15.90 -5.35 -14.49
C ALA A 380 -15.96 -3.87 -14.94
N THR A 381 -15.83 -2.92 -14.00
CA THR A 381 -15.80 -1.49 -14.34
C THR A 381 -14.61 -1.16 -15.22
N TYR A 382 -13.41 -1.69 -14.91
CA TYR A 382 -12.21 -1.47 -15.74
C TYR A 382 -12.39 -2.04 -17.16
N ILE A 383 -12.94 -3.23 -17.28
CA ILE A 383 -13.13 -3.89 -18.60
C ILE A 383 -14.19 -3.17 -19.46
N LEU A 384 -15.13 -2.45 -18.83
CA LEU A 384 -16.24 -1.77 -19.52
C LEU A 384 -15.93 -0.32 -19.88
N LEU A 385 -14.91 0.31 -19.27
CA LEU A 385 -14.45 1.66 -19.59
C LEU A 385 -13.51 1.66 -20.77
#